data_013fb3b3468951beab93392bb5a71001
#
_entry.id   013fb3b3468951beab93392bb5a71001
#
_cell.length_a   1.000
_cell.length_b   1.000
_cell.length_c   1.000
_cell.angle_alpha   90.00
_cell.angle_beta   90.00
_cell.angle_gamma   90.00
#
_symmetry.space_group_name_H-M   'P 1'
#
loop_
_entity.id
_entity.type
_entity.pdbx_description
1 polymer ?
#
loop_
_entity_poly.entity_id
_entity_poly.type
_entity_poly.pdbx_seq_one_letter_code
_entity_poly.pdbx_strand_id
1 'polypeptide(L)'
;MNNKRYQHILFDLDGTLTDPMIGITSSVKYALSYFNIEVEDLRSLCPFIGPPLKTSFKDFYQFTDEQADVAIAKYREYFSKQGIFENTLYQGTDELLRLLTENEMKIYLATSKPQPFAQQILEYFHLESYFTFVGGSTFDGSRSEKADVIQYVLDSTDIKTRSDVVMIGDRKYDIEGAKANNIDSIGVLYG
;
A
#
# COMPACT_ATOMS: atom_id res chain seq x y z
N MET A 1 1.51 -32.36 -10.75
CA MET A 1 1.42 -30.90 -10.50
C MET A 1 2.35 -30.61 -9.33
N ASN A 2 3.38 -29.76 -9.52
CA ASN A 2 4.24 -29.37 -8.41
C ASN A 2 3.39 -28.54 -7.44
N ASN A 3 3.03 -29.11 -6.29
CA ASN A 3 2.41 -28.35 -5.19
C ASN A 3 3.49 -27.45 -4.56
N LYS A 4 3.76 -26.31 -5.20
CA LYS A 4 4.64 -25.31 -4.63
C LYS A 4 3.95 -24.74 -3.39
N ARG A 5 4.51 -24.97 -2.23
CA ARG A 5 3.96 -24.49 -0.96
C ARG A 5 4.79 -23.30 -0.51
N TYR A 6 4.20 -22.10 -0.55
CA TYR A 6 4.83 -20.90 -0.01
C TYR A 6 4.83 -20.95 1.51
N GLN A 7 5.89 -20.43 2.12
CA GLN A 7 6.02 -20.28 3.58
C GLN A 7 5.96 -18.81 4.00
N HIS A 8 6.25 -17.90 3.06
CA HIS A 8 6.33 -16.47 3.30
C HIS A 8 5.40 -15.73 2.34
N ILE A 9 4.41 -15.04 2.88
CA ILE A 9 3.40 -14.32 2.11
C ILE A 9 3.59 -12.82 2.35
N LEU A 10 3.93 -12.08 1.31
CA LEU A 10 4.00 -10.63 1.32
C LEU A 10 2.68 -10.08 0.77
N PHE A 11 2.03 -9.19 1.50
CA PHE A 11 0.83 -8.50 1.04
C PHE A 11 1.10 -7.03 0.77
N ASP A 12 0.49 -6.48 -0.28
CA ASP A 12 0.21 -5.05 -0.33
C ASP A 12 -0.95 -4.71 0.62
N LEU A 13 -1.18 -3.43 0.87
CA LEU A 13 -2.23 -2.94 1.76
C LEU A 13 -3.42 -2.39 0.97
N ASP A 14 -3.21 -1.23 0.33
CA ASP A 14 -4.25 -0.47 -0.36
C ASP A 14 -4.67 -1.18 -1.67
N GLY A 15 -5.94 -1.56 -1.80
CA GLY A 15 -6.45 -2.34 -2.93
C GLY A 15 -6.30 -3.86 -2.76
N THR A 16 -5.62 -4.32 -1.71
CA THR A 16 -5.38 -5.75 -1.47
C THR A 16 -5.98 -6.24 -0.16
N LEU A 17 -5.64 -5.62 0.97
CA LEU A 17 -6.22 -5.93 2.28
C LEU A 17 -7.29 -4.92 2.67
N THR A 18 -7.13 -3.65 2.25
CA THR A 18 -8.03 -2.56 2.56
C THR A 18 -8.45 -1.79 1.31
N ASP A 19 -9.66 -1.21 1.35
CA ASP A 19 -10.15 -0.23 0.38
C ASP A 19 -10.01 1.18 0.97
N PRO A 20 -8.98 1.93 0.59
CA PRO A 20 -8.70 3.27 1.09
C PRO A 20 -9.41 4.38 0.28
N MET A 21 -10.32 4.04 -0.63
CA MET A 21 -10.85 4.95 -1.64
C MET A 21 -11.34 6.27 -1.03
N ILE A 22 -12.16 6.22 0.02
CA ILE A 22 -12.70 7.42 0.66
C ILE A 22 -11.58 8.26 1.28
N GLY A 23 -10.69 7.65 2.06
CA GLY A 23 -9.65 8.37 2.78
C GLY A 23 -8.63 9.05 1.86
N ILE A 24 -8.20 8.36 0.81
CA ILE A 24 -7.25 8.92 -0.16
C ILE A 24 -7.92 10.04 -0.96
N THR A 25 -9.12 9.80 -1.51
CA THR A 25 -9.79 10.79 -2.37
C THR A 25 -10.25 12.02 -1.59
N SER A 26 -10.73 11.86 -0.34
CA SER A 26 -11.03 13.00 0.55
C SER A 26 -9.77 13.83 0.86
N SER A 27 -8.64 13.18 1.09
CA SER A 27 -7.37 13.86 1.34
C SER A 27 -6.87 14.62 0.11
N VAL A 28 -7.03 14.06 -1.09
CA VAL A 28 -6.72 14.74 -2.36
C VAL A 28 -7.66 15.93 -2.55
N LYS A 29 -8.97 15.74 -2.35
CA LYS A 29 -9.97 16.84 -2.40
C LYS A 29 -9.60 17.97 -1.47
N TYR A 30 -9.22 17.66 -0.22
CA TYR A 30 -8.75 18.66 0.76
C TYR A 30 -7.51 19.42 0.24
N ALA A 31 -6.53 18.70 -0.31
CA ALA A 31 -5.34 19.32 -0.87
C ALA A 31 -5.67 20.23 -2.06
N LEU A 32 -6.56 19.82 -2.96
CA LEU A 32 -6.99 20.59 -4.13
C LEU A 32 -7.77 21.85 -3.73
N SER A 33 -8.58 21.80 -2.67
CA SER A 33 -9.34 22.96 -2.18
C SER A 33 -8.42 24.12 -1.76
N TYR A 34 -7.20 23.83 -1.28
CA TYR A 34 -6.20 24.85 -0.97
C TYR A 34 -5.79 25.66 -2.22
N PHE A 35 -5.90 25.06 -3.41
CA PHE A 35 -5.63 25.71 -4.70
C PHE A 35 -6.90 26.25 -5.36
N ASN A 36 -8.03 26.35 -4.65
CA ASN A 36 -9.35 26.73 -5.15
C ASN A 36 -9.84 25.82 -6.29
N ILE A 37 -9.45 24.55 -6.28
CA ILE A 37 -9.93 23.52 -7.19
C ILE A 37 -11.02 22.72 -6.48
N GLU A 38 -12.25 22.83 -6.96
CA GLU A 38 -13.39 22.11 -6.43
C GLU A 38 -13.55 20.76 -7.12
N VAL A 39 -13.85 19.72 -6.34
CA VAL A 39 -14.11 18.37 -6.82
C VAL A 39 -15.45 17.92 -6.28
N GLU A 40 -16.40 17.67 -7.16
CA GLU A 40 -17.76 17.22 -6.78
C GLU A 40 -17.81 15.71 -6.51
N ASP A 41 -17.22 14.90 -7.40
CA ASP A 41 -17.22 13.44 -7.30
C ASP A 41 -15.86 12.91 -6.87
N LEU A 42 -15.79 12.30 -5.69
CA LEU A 42 -14.57 11.67 -5.16
C LEU A 42 -14.04 10.56 -6.07
N ARG A 43 -14.90 9.89 -6.84
CA ARG A 43 -14.48 8.81 -7.74
C ARG A 43 -13.56 9.30 -8.86
N SER A 44 -13.69 10.57 -9.24
CA SER A 44 -12.76 11.18 -10.22
C SER A 44 -11.32 11.22 -9.73
N LEU A 45 -11.09 11.10 -8.42
CA LEU A 45 -9.79 11.12 -7.78
C LEU A 45 -9.20 9.70 -7.53
N CYS A 46 -9.93 8.63 -7.89
CA CYS A 46 -9.43 7.26 -7.75
C CYS A 46 -8.07 7.01 -8.45
N PRO A 47 -7.71 7.69 -9.57
CA PRO A 47 -6.36 7.54 -10.15
C PRO A 47 -5.20 7.93 -9.22
N PHE A 48 -5.47 8.63 -8.11
CA PHE A 48 -4.46 8.91 -7.08
C PHE A 48 -4.13 7.72 -6.17
N ILE A 49 -4.96 6.65 -6.20
CA ILE A 49 -4.73 5.47 -5.39
C ILE A 49 -3.64 4.62 -6.04
N GLY A 50 -2.53 4.43 -5.35
CA GLY A 50 -1.40 3.59 -5.78
C GLY A 50 -0.19 4.36 -6.32
N PRO A 51 -0.30 5.28 -7.31
CA PRO A 51 0.84 6.05 -7.79
C PRO A 51 1.41 7.01 -6.75
N PRO A 52 2.70 7.43 -6.88
CA PRO A 52 3.26 8.47 -6.04
C PRO A 52 2.48 9.78 -6.16
N LEU A 53 2.11 10.39 -5.03
CA LEU A 53 1.28 11.61 -5.00
C LEU A 53 1.88 12.76 -5.83
N LYS A 54 3.21 12.96 -5.78
CA LYS A 54 3.88 14.02 -6.53
C LYS A 54 3.67 13.88 -8.03
N THR A 55 3.84 12.66 -8.53
CA THR A 55 3.58 12.33 -9.94
C THR A 55 2.11 12.58 -10.29
N SER A 56 1.18 12.10 -9.46
CA SER A 56 -0.25 12.27 -9.71
C SER A 56 -0.69 13.74 -9.75
N PHE A 57 -0.23 14.58 -8.81
CA PHE A 57 -0.55 16.02 -8.84
C PHE A 57 0.02 16.71 -10.09
N LYS A 58 1.22 16.33 -10.54
CA LYS A 58 1.82 16.88 -11.77
C LYS A 58 1.07 16.42 -13.02
N ASP A 59 0.76 15.13 -13.11
CA ASP A 59 0.16 14.56 -14.31
C ASP A 59 -1.31 14.97 -14.49
N PHE A 60 -2.10 14.99 -13.41
CA PHE A 60 -3.53 15.26 -13.48
C PHE A 60 -3.89 16.73 -13.36
N TYR A 61 -3.08 17.53 -12.64
CA TYR A 61 -3.36 18.95 -12.38
C TYR A 61 -2.27 19.88 -12.88
N GLN A 62 -1.22 19.35 -13.54
CA GLN A 62 -0.11 20.11 -14.13
C GLN A 62 0.60 21.02 -13.09
N PHE A 63 0.64 20.57 -11.84
CA PHE A 63 1.30 21.29 -10.78
C PHE A 63 2.83 21.34 -11.01
N THR A 64 3.45 22.46 -10.64
CA THR A 64 4.90 22.56 -10.53
C THR A 64 5.40 21.67 -9.39
N ASP A 65 6.71 21.45 -9.28
CA ASP A 65 7.28 20.69 -8.17
C ASP A 65 6.93 21.32 -6.80
N GLU A 66 7.00 22.65 -6.71
CA GLU A 66 6.66 23.39 -5.49
C GLU A 66 5.17 23.28 -5.13
N GLN A 67 4.29 23.37 -6.13
CA GLN A 67 2.85 23.19 -5.92
C GLN A 67 2.51 21.77 -5.49
N ALA A 68 3.14 20.78 -6.10
CA ALA A 68 2.95 19.38 -5.73
C ALA A 68 3.42 19.11 -4.29
N ASP A 69 4.55 19.70 -3.86
CA ASP A 69 5.05 19.55 -2.50
C ASP A 69 4.09 20.19 -1.47
N VAL A 70 3.52 21.35 -1.78
CA VAL A 70 2.46 21.98 -0.95
C VAL A 70 1.20 21.10 -0.92
N ALA A 71 0.76 20.56 -2.07
CA ALA A 71 -0.41 19.70 -2.15
C ALA A 71 -0.21 18.42 -1.32
N ILE A 72 0.98 17.82 -1.36
CA ILE A 72 1.32 16.64 -0.54
C ILE A 72 1.28 17.00 0.95
N ALA A 73 1.78 18.16 1.35
CA ALA A 73 1.69 18.62 2.73
C ALA A 73 0.23 18.75 3.19
N LYS A 74 -0.64 19.33 2.36
CA LYS A 74 -2.09 19.43 2.63
C LYS A 74 -2.79 18.08 2.63
N TYR A 75 -2.48 17.20 1.69
CA TYR A 75 -2.95 15.82 1.69
C TYR A 75 -2.63 15.13 3.03
N ARG A 76 -1.37 15.20 3.48
CA ARG A 76 -0.92 14.59 4.73
C ARG A 76 -1.58 15.20 5.97
N GLU A 77 -1.90 16.49 5.93
CA GLU A 77 -2.61 17.18 7.01
C GLU A 77 -4.00 16.58 7.27
N TYR A 78 -4.76 16.26 6.22
CA TYR A 78 -6.05 15.60 6.32
C TYR A 78 -5.88 14.10 6.57
N PHE A 79 -5.04 13.44 5.76
CA PHE A 79 -4.88 11.99 5.79
C PHE A 79 -4.47 11.50 7.18
N SER A 80 -3.50 12.13 7.82
CA SER A 80 -3.01 11.68 9.13
C SER A 80 -4.02 11.80 10.27
N LYS A 81 -5.04 12.67 10.14
CA LYS A 81 -6.04 12.92 11.19
C LYS A 81 -7.37 12.22 10.95
N GLN A 82 -7.78 12.10 9.70
CA GLN A 82 -9.10 11.59 9.30
C GLN A 82 -8.99 10.52 8.21
N GLY A 83 -8.38 10.84 7.08
CA GLY A 83 -8.35 9.97 5.90
C GLY A 83 -7.78 8.58 6.16
N ILE A 84 -6.85 8.44 7.09
CA ILE A 84 -6.27 7.15 7.46
C ILE A 84 -7.34 6.19 8.05
N PHE A 85 -8.37 6.71 8.69
CA PHE A 85 -9.48 5.96 9.30
C PHE A 85 -10.70 5.86 8.38
N GLU A 86 -10.76 6.64 7.30
CA GLU A 86 -11.75 6.53 6.22
C GLU A 86 -11.35 5.40 5.27
N ASN A 87 -11.25 4.20 5.82
CA ASN A 87 -10.74 2.99 5.18
C ASN A 87 -11.57 1.79 5.61
N THR A 88 -11.69 0.76 4.77
CA THR A 88 -12.45 -0.46 5.08
C THR A 88 -11.64 -1.70 4.72
N LEU A 89 -11.85 -2.79 5.45
CA LEU A 89 -11.27 -4.09 5.08
C LEU A 89 -12.06 -4.69 3.91
N TYR A 90 -11.36 -5.32 2.96
CA TYR A 90 -12.03 -6.23 2.04
C TYR A 90 -12.63 -7.41 2.79
N GLN A 91 -13.78 -7.88 2.31
CA GLN A 91 -14.45 -9.01 2.92
C GLN A 91 -13.55 -10.26 2.93
N GLY A 92 -13.40 -10.87 4.09
CA GLY A 92 -12.59 -12.08 4.27
C GLY A 92 -11.12 -11.83 4.58
N THR A 93 -10.65 -10.57 4.66
CA THR A 93 -9.24 -10.25 4.97
C THR A 93 -8.81 -10.85 6.31
N ASP A 94 -9.56 -10.62 7.39
CA ASP A 94 -9.21 -11.13 8.71
C ASP A 94 -9.23 -12.67 8.74
N GLU A 95 -10.23 -13.29 8.13
CA GLU A 95 -10.33 -14.75 8.03
C GLU A 95 -9.13 -15.35 7.26
N LEU A 96 -8.73 -14.72 6.14
CA LEU A 96 -7.57 -15.15 5.36
C LEU A 96 -6.28 -15.08 6.20
N LEU A 97 -6.02 -13.95 6.85
CA LEU A 97 -4.81 -13.75 7.66
C LEU A 97 -4.77 -14.76 8.82
N ARG A 98 -5.90 -14.99 9.49
CA ARG A 98 -6.03 -16.00 10.54
C ARG A 98 -5.72 -17.41 10.00
N LEU A 99 -6.31 -17.81 8.88
CA LEU A 99 -6.08 -19.14 8.27
C LEU A 99 -4.62 -19.33 7.86
N LEU A 100 -3.96 -18.31 7.30
CA LEU A 100 -2.55 -18.37 6.95
C LEU A 100 -1.69 -18.59 8.20
N THR A 101 -1.98 -17.86 9.29
CA THR A 101 -1.26 -17.98 10.58
C THR A 101 -1.48 -19.36 11.19
N GLU A 102 -2.71 -19.89 11.20
CA GLU A 102 -3.03 -21.24 11.69
C GLU A 102 -2.31 -22.35 10.90
N ASN A 103 -1.97 -22.08 9.63
CA ASN A 103 -1.17 -22.97 8.80
C ASN A 103 0.33 -22.69 8.85
N GLU A 104 0.79 -21.96 9.89
CA GLU A 104 2.21 -21.65 10.17
C GLU A 104 2.90 -20.84 9.06
N MET A 105 2.13 -20.17 8.17
CA MET A 105 2.68 -19.27 7.17
C MET A 105 3.07 -17.94 7.82
N LYS A 106 4.22 -17.41 7.44
CA LYS A 106 4.67 -16.11 7.90
C LYS A 106 4.17 -15.01 6.96
N ILE A 107 3.54 -14.01 7.55
CA ILE A 107 2.90 -12.92 6.83
C ILE A 107 3.71 -11.64 7.01
N TYR A 108 3.86 -10.90 5.92
CA TYR A 108 4.62 -9.65 5.87
C TYR A 108 3.81 -8.61 5.11
N LEU A 109 3.95 -7.34 5.48
CA LEU A 109 3.45 -6.25 4.64
C LEU A 109 4.58 -5.70 3.77
N ALA A 110 4.28 -5.44 2.49
CA ALA A 110 5.19 -4.80 1.54
C ALA A 110 4.40 -3.79 0.70
N THR A 111 4.21 -2.57 1.24
CA THR A 111 3.34 -1.55 0.67
C THR A 111 4.09 -0.28 0.27
N SER A 112 3.66 0.37 -0.83
CA SER A 112 4.16 1.69 -1.21
C SER A 112 3.61 2.83 -0.32
N LYS A 113 2.67 2.52 0.59
CA LYS A 113 2.24 3.47 1.62
C LYS A 113 3.38 3.73 2.61
N PRO A 114 3.56 4.97 3.13
CA PRO A 114 4.54 5.24 4.18
C PRO A 114 4.36 4.32 5.39
N GLN A 115 5.45 3.68 5.82
CA GLN A 115 5.43 2.65 6.86
C GLN A 115 4.70 3.07 8.14
N PRO A 116 4.85 4.31 8.69
CA PRO A 116 4.10 4.72 9.88
C PRO A 116 2.59 4.76 9.67
N PHE A 117 2.12 5.10 8.47
CA PHE A 117 0.69 5.07 8.14
C PHE A 117 0.18 3.63 7.97
N ALA A 118 0.98 2.77 7.35
CA ALA A 118 0.64 1.36 7.22
C ALA A 118 0.48 0.69 8.59
N GLN A 119 1.39 0.97 9.52
CA GLN A 119 1.31 0.47 10.91
C GLN A 119 0.03 0.93 11.61
N GLN A 120 -0.31 2.23 11.54
CA GLN A 120 -1.54 2.76 12.14
C GLN A 120 -2.81 2.13 11.57
N ILE A 121 -2.83 1.82 10.26
CA ILE A 121 -3.98 1.14 9.64
C ILE A 121 -4.10 -0.29 10.16
N LEU A 122 -2.99 -1.03 10.25
CA LEU A 122 -3.02 -2.38 10.83
C LEU A 122 -3.52 -2.37 12.28
N GLU A 123 -3.04 -1.42 13.11
CA GLU A 123 -3.48 -1.22 14.49
C GLU A 123 -4.97 -0.87 14.57
N TYR A 124 -5.44 0.03 13.71
CA TYR A 124 -6.85 0.43 13.65
C TYR A 124 -7.80 -0.74 13.38
N PHE A 125 -7.37 -1.67 12.51
CA PHE A 125 -8.14 -2.88 12.19
C PHE A 125 -7.79 -4.09 13.06
N HIS A 126 -6.90 -3.96 14.05
CA HIS A 126 -6.41 -5.04 14.92
C HIS A 126 -5.77 -6.20 14.15
N LEU A 127 -5.06 -5.90 13.06
CA LEU A 127 -4.39 -6.87 12.21
C LEU A 127 -2.88 -6.99 12.47
N GLU A 128 -2.28 -6.11 13.27
CA GLU A 128 -0.83 -6.01 13.49
C GLU A 128 -0.21 -7.34 13.96
N SER A 129 -0.96 -8.10 14.75
CA SER A 129 -0.49 -9.38 15.33
C SER A 129 -0.28 -10.49 14.29
N TYR A 130 -0.89 -10.39 13.11
CA TYR A 130 -0.67 -11.35 12.03
C TYR A 130 0.66 -11.16 11.32
N PHE A 131 1.23 -9.94 11.36
CA PHE A 131 2.39 -9.59 10.55
C PHE A 131 3.70 -9.80 11.29
N THR A 132 4.56 -10.65 10.74
CA THR A 132 5.94 -10.87 11.22
C THR A 132 6.79 -9.61 11.03
N PHE A 133 6.55 -8.85 9.95
CA PHE A 133 7.24 -7.60 9.65
C PHE A 133 6.37 -6.69 8.78
N VAL A 134 6.47 -5.39 8.99
CA VAL A 134 5.76 -4.37 8.23
C VAL A 134 6.78 -3.53 7.47
N GLY A 135 6.85 -3.70 6.15
CA GLY A 135 7.63 -2.89 5.25
C GLY A 135 6.75 -1.89 4.50
N GLY A 136 7.16 -0.64 4.49
CA GLY A 136 6.48 0.43 3.77
C GLY A 136 7.47 1.40 3.14
N SER A 137 6.97 2.38 2.37
CA SER A 137 7.80 3.44 1.84
C SER A 137 8.28 4.40 2.95
N THR A 138 9.20 5.29 2.61
CA THR A 138 9.65 6.38 3.48
C THR A 138 9.01 7.71 3.08
N PHE A 139 8.89 8.65 4.04
CA PHE A 139 8.33 9.97 3.75
C PHE A 139 9.25 10.85 2.88
N ASP A 140 10.53 10.59 2.89
CA ASP A 140 11.54 11.31 2.11
C ASP A 140 11.70 10.74 0.68
N GLY A 141 11.02 9.63 0.37
CA GLY A 141 11.05 8.98 -0.95
C GLY A 141 12.29 8.12 -1.22
N SER A 142 13.19 7.96 -0.25
CA SER A 142 14.40 7.12 -0.41
C SER A 142 14.08 5.64 -0.65
N ARG A 143 12.88 5.19 -0.28
CA ARG A 143 12.30 3.88 -0.58
C ARG A 143 10.84 4.09 -0.99
N SER A 144 10.58 4.32 -2.27
CA SER A 144 9.24 4.60 -2.80
C SER A 144 8.73 3.54 -3.78
N GLU A 145 9.66 2.91 -4.51
CA GLU A 145 9.31 1.89 -5.49
C GLU A 145 8.96 0.56 -4.82
N LYS A 146 7.97 -0.15 -5.36
CA LYS A 146 7.53 -1.44 -4.80
C LYS A 146 8.69 -2.45 -4.75
N ALA A 147 9.56 -2.47 -5.74
CA ALA A 147 10.73 -3.35 -5.75
C ALA A 147 11.65 -3.11 -4.55
N ASP A 148 11.90 -1.84 -4.20
CA ASP A 148 12.76 -1.47 -3.07
C ASP A 148 12.11 -1.82 -1.73
N VAL A 149 10.78 -1.67 -1.63
CA VAL A 149 10.04 -2.07 -0.43
C VAL A 149 10.08 -3.59 -0.25
N ILE A 150 9.86 -4.36 -1.31
CA ILE A 150 9.96 -5.83 -1.26
C ILE A 150 11.39 -6.24 -0.86
N GLN A 151 12.41 -5.66 -1.49
CA GLN A 151 13.81 -5.94 -1.14
C GLN A 151 14.07 -5.63 0.34
N TYR A 152 13.58 -4.50 0.85
CA TYR A 152 13.71 -4.12 2.26
C TYR A 152 13.07 -5.16 3.21
N VAL A 153 11.87 -5.67 2.89
CA VAL A 153 11.23 -6.73 3.67
C VAL A 153 12.08 -7.99 3.69
N LEU A 154 12.58 -8.40 2.50
CA LEU A 154 13.39 -9.60 2.34
C LEU A 154 14.73 -9.52 3.07
N ASP A 155 15.35 -8.34 3.12
CA ASP A 155 16.65 -8.11 3.78
C ASP A 155 16.50 -7.93 5.31
N SER A 156 15.33 -7.45 5.76
CA SER A 156 15.04 -7.21 7.18
C SER A 156 14.52 -8.46 7.91
N THR A 157 14.35 -9.58 7.19
CA THR A 157 13.73 -10.79 7.74
C THR A 157 14.59 -12.03 7.48
N ASP A 158 14.31 -13.13 8.23
CA ASP A 158 15.06 -14.39 8.11
C ASP A 158 14.66 -15.26 6.91
N ILE A 159 14.17 -14.66 5.83
CA ILE A 159 13.78 -15.37 4.61
C ILE A 159 15.05 -15.86 3.89
N LYS A 160 15.25 -17.18 3.85
CA LYS A 160 16.44 -17.81 3.24
C LYS A 160 16.26 -18.13 1.77
N THR A 161 15.05 -18.45 1.35
CA THR A 161 14.76 -19.01 0.04
C THR A 161 13.69 -18.20 -0.68
N ARG A 162 14.06 -17.55 -1.79
CA ARG A 162 13.15 -16.72 -2.60
C ARG A 162 12.01 -17.54 -3.21
N SER A 163 12.23 -18.82 -3.52
CA SER A 163 11.21 -19.70 -4.11
C SER A 163 10.04 -20.01 -3.18
N ASP A 164 10.17 -19.75 -1.89
CA ASP A 164 9.14 -20.02 -0.88
C ASP A 164 8.34 -18.74 -0.55
N VAL A 165 8.59 -17.66 -1.31
CA VAL A 165 7.99 -16.35 -1.12
C VAL A 165 7.02 -16.05 -2.24
N VAL A 166 5.88 -15.47 -1.90
CA VAL A 166 4.92 -14.91 -2.87
C VAL A 166 4.49 -13.51 -2.45
N MET A 167 4.43 -12.58 -3.41
CA MET A 167 3.84 -11.25 -3.26
C MET A 167 2.38 -11.29 -3.73
N ILE A 168 1.47 -10.76 -2.94
CA ILE A 168 0.05 -10.61 -3.29
C ILE A 168 -0.28 -9.12 -3.33
N GLY A 169 -0.81 -8.66 -4.47
CA GLY A 169 -1.16 -7.26 -4.68
C GLY A 169 -2.13 -7.06 -5.84
N ASP A 170 -2.68 -5.85 -5.98
CA ASP A 170 -3.67 -5.51 -7.01
C ASP A 170 -3.08 -4.72 -8.18
N ARG A 171 -1.86 -4.20 -8.03
CA ARG A 171 -1.23 -3.34 -9.03
C ARG A 171 -0.12 -4.05 -9.80
N LYS A 172 0.11 -3.58 -11.04
CA LYS A 172 1.25 -4.03 -11.85
C LYS A 172 2.59 -3.89 -11.12
N TYR A 173 2.72 -2.88 -10.26
CA TYR A 173 3.93 -2.62 -9.50
C TYR A 173 4.28 -3.75 -8.51
N ASP A 174 3.26 -4.44 -7.96
CA ASP A 174 3.45 -5.61 -7.10
C ASP A 174 4.08 -6.75 -7.89
N ILE A 175 3.55 -6.99 -9.09
CA ILE A 175 4.02 -8.04 -9.98
C ILE A 175 5.45 -7.73 -10.51
N GLU A 176 5.67 -6.49 -10.95
CA GLU A 176 6.97 -6.03 -11.43
C GLU A 176 8.02 -6.04 -10.31
N GLY A 177 7.64 -5.58 -9.10
CA GLY A 177 8.50 -5.59 -7.92
C GLY A 177 8.84 -7.00 -7.45
N ALA A 178 7.89 -7.92 -7.47
CA ALA A 178 8.12 -9.33 -7.17
C ALA A 178 9.10 -9.96 -8.16
N LYS A 179 8.89 -9.71 -9.46
CA LYS A 179 9.78 -10.18 -10.53
C LYS A 179 11.21 -9.65 -10.38
N ALA A 180 11.37 -8.36 -10.07
CA ALA A 180 12.67 -7.74 -9.83
C ALA A 180 13.42 -8.39 -8.65
N ASN A 181 12.68 -8.89 -7.67
CA ASN A 181 13.22 -9.57 -6.49
C ASN A 181 13.31 -11.11 -6.63
N ASN A 182 13.02 -11.66 -7.81
CA ASN A 182 13.01 -13.11 -8.07
C ASN A 182 12.11 -13.90 -7.11
N ILE A 183 10.93 -13.36 -6.79
CA ILE A 183 9.87 -14.05 -6.04
C ILE A 183 8.63 -14.19 -6.92
N ASP A 184 7.74 -15.13 -6.56
CA ASP A 184 6.47 -15.30 -7.26
C ASP A 184 5.47 -14.20 -6.88
N SER A 185 4.43 -14.05 -7.69
CA SER A 185 3.37 -13.07 -7.44
C SER A 185 1.97 -13.60 -7.76
N ILE A 186 0.98 -13.09 -7.05
CA ILE A 186 -0.44 -13.32 -7.28
C ILE A 186 -1.11 -11.95 -7.41
N GLY A 187 -1.73 -11.68 -8.56
CA GLY A 187 -2.53 -10.47 -8.76
C GLY A 187 -3.97 -10.68 -8.32
N VAL A 188 -4.50 -9.80 -7.46
CA VAL A 188 -5.94 -9.74 -7.14
C VAL A 188 -6.62 -8.75 -8.06
N LEU A 189 -7.92 -8.95 -8.34
CA LEU A 189 -8.67 -8.17 -9.35
C LEU A 189 -9.82 -7.35 -8.74
N TYR A 190 -9.89 -7.25 -7.44
CA TYR A 190 -10.97 -6.54 -6.74
C TYR A 190 -10.53 -5.18 -6.17
N GLY A 191 -9.22 -4.86 -6.25
CA GLY A 191 -8.63 -3.61 -5.80
C GLY A 191 -8.61 -2.50 -6.84
#